data_f62bb5aa7aabbf895323ecf5931cb161
#
_entry.id   f62bb5aa7aabbf895323ecf5931cb161
#
_cell.length_a   1.000
_cell.length_b   1.000
_cell.length_c   1.000
_cell.angle_alpha   90.00
_cell.angle_beta   90.00
_cell.angle_gamma   90.00
#
_symmetry.space_group_name_H-M   'P 1'
#
loop_
_entity.id
_entity.type
_entity.pdbx_description
1 polymer ?
#
loop_
_entity_poly.entity_id
_entity_poly.type
_entity_poly.pdbx_seq_one_letter_code
_entity_poly.pdbx_strand_id
1 'polypeptide(L)'
;MLANAVCQQTNMQLAHRIREQARSHSLTAFSPWLPCTRTYMSFVEINQVHLLAALWFVICWGGYTRYATWKARDTACLASVLHLYREDWMRRMLLRDNRIADASVIGNLERNASFFASSTLIILAGILTVLGASERAVSLLADIPMVQQASQGMSEIKLLCLALVFVYAFFTFSWCMRQYNFAAVLVGSAPMIGERHVSEQERKAFALRAARVISMAANQFNFGCVLITSG
;
A
#
# COMPACT_ATOMS: atom_id res chain seq x y z
N MET A 1 -16.66 -78.31 -28.49
CA MET A 1 -16.09 -78.42 -27.15
C MET A 1 -15.04 -77.30 -26.86
N LEU A 2 -14.24 -76.82 -27.84
CA LEU A 2 -13.22 -75.81 -27.64
C LEU A 2 -13.73 -74.39 -27.28
N ALA A 3 -14.89 -73.99 -27.79
CA ALA A 3 -15.50 -72.69 -27.55
C ALA A 3 -15.95 -72.49 -26.08
N ASN A 4 -16.39 -73.50 -25.39
CA ASN A 4 -16.77 -73.44 -23.98
C ASN A 4 -15.56 -73.31 -23.02
N ALA A 5 -14.45 -73.95 -23.39
CA ALA A 5 -13.22 -73.86 -22.56
C ALA A 5 -12.61 -72.46 -22.63
N VAL A 6 -12.60 -71.78 -23.77
CA VAL A 6 -12.12 -70.42 -23.96
C VAL A 6 -13.02 -69.43 -23.21
N CYS A 7 -14.33 -69.59 -23.24
CA CYS A 7 -15.26 -68.74 -22.53
C CYS A 7 -15.14 -68.85 -20.98
N GLN A 8 -14.89 -70.04 -20.47
CA GLN A 8 -14.64 -70.29 -19.04
C GLN A 8 -13.30 -69.69 -18.57
N GLN A 9 -12.27 -69.77 -19.40
CA GLN A 9 -10.96 -69.18 -19.07
C GLN A 9 -11.00 -67.65 -19.07
N THR A 10 -11.72 -67.02 -20.00
CA THR A 10 -11.91 -65.59 -20.07
C THR A 10 -12.73 -65.07 -18.87
N ASN A 11 -13.78 -65.80 -18.48
CA ASN A 11 -14.58 -65.45 -17.29
C ASN A 11 -13.79 -65.56 -15.97
N MET A 12 -12.93 -66.57 -15.86
CA MET A 12 -12.05 -66.69 -14.67
C MET A 12 -11.02 -65.58 -14.56
N GLN A 13 -10.41 -65.17 -15.67
CA GLN A 13 -9.47 -64.02 -15.69
C GLN A 13 -10.16 -62.72 -15.40
N LEU A 14 -11.37 -62.51 -15.92
CA LEU A 14 -12.16 -61.32 -15.61
C LEU A 14 -12.54 -61.25 -14.11
N ALA A 15 -12.96 -62.36 -13.53
CA ALA A 15 -13.29 -62.45 -12.10
C ALA A 15 -12.07 -62.21 -11.19
N HIS A 16 -10.86 -62.67 -11.65
CA HIS A 16 -9.64 -62.42 -10.92
C HIS A 16 -9.25 -60.94 -10.96
N ARG A 17 -9.33 -60.28 -12.14
CA ARG A 17 -9.08 -58.85 -12.26
C ARG A 17 -10.04 -57.99 -11.44
N ILE A 18 -11.34 -58.32 -11.45
CA ILE A 18 -12.34 -57.61 -10.64
C ILE A 18 -12.05 -57.78 -9.13
N ARG A 19 -11.59 -58.94 -8.70
CA ARG A 19 -11.25 -59.22 -7.31
C ARG A 19 -9.96 -58.50 -6.87
N GLU A 20 -8.96 -58.37 -7.74
CA GLU A 20 -7.75 -57.54 -7.49
C GLU A 20 -8.08 -56.04 -7.44
N GLN A 21 -8.92 -55.57 -8.34
CA GLN A 21 -9.39 -54.20 -8.34
C GLN A 21 -10.22 -53.87 -7.09
N ALA A 22 -11.07 -54.75 -6.63
CA ALA A 22 -11.83 -54.64 -5.39
C ALA A 22 -10.90 -54.65 -4.13
N ARG A 23 -9.80 -55.42 -4.15
CA ARG A 23 -8.80 -55.42 -3.08
C ARG A 23 -8.00 -54.13 -3.07
N SER A 24 -7.62 -53.56 -4.20
CA SER A 24 -6.91 -52.28 -4.25
C SER A 24 -7.79 -51.12 -3.77
N HIS A 25 -9.10 -51.16 -4.05
CA HIS A 25 -10.05 -50.17 -3.52
C HIS A 25 -10.37 -50.34 -2.04
N SER A 26 -10.27 -51.57 -1.46
CA SER A 26 -10.52 -51.78 -0.03
C SER A 26 -9.31 -51.37 0.86
N LEU A 27 -8.09 -51.31 0.31
CA LEU A 27 -6.89 -50.84 1.04
C LEU A 27 -6.75 -49.33 1.05
N THR A 28 -7.50 -48.60 0.18
CA THR A 28 -7.51 -47.12 0.18
C THR A 28 -8.69 -46.52 0.97
N ALA A 29 -9.59 -47.36 1.50
CA ALA A 29 -10.85 -46.90 2.12
C ALA A 29 -10.86 -46.89 3.65
N PHE A 30 -9.71 -46.82 4.34
CA PHE A 30 -9.77 -46.69 5.78
C PHE A 30 -8.65 -45.82 6.40
N SER A 31 -8.78 -44.53 6.24
CA SER A 31 -8.44 -43.55 7.28
C SER A 31 -9.07 -42.17 6.94
N PRO A 32 -10.36 -41.95 7.23
CA PRO A 32 -11.00 -40.66 7.00
C PRO A 32 -10.65 -39.58 8.01
N TRP A 33 -9.79 -39.85 9.01
CA TRP A 33 -9.58 -38.93 10.12
C TRP A 33 -8.18 -38.31 10.21
N LEU A 34 -7.18 -38.76 9.45
CA LEU A 34 -5.82 -38.26 9.58
C LEU A 34 -5.37 -37.14 8.61
N PRO A 35 -5.95 -36.91 7.42
CA PRO A 35 -5.48 -35.80 6.59
C PRO A 35 -6.02 -34.42 7.02
N CYS A 36 -7.20 -34.38 7.66
CA CYS A 36 -7.84 -33.11 8.00
C CYS A 36 -7.10 -32.32 9.09
N THR A 37 -6.56 -33.01 10.09
CA THR A 37 -5.80 -32.36 11.19
C THR A 37 -4.44 -31.85 10.75
N ARG A 38 -3.76 -32.56 9.86
CA ARG A 38 -2.44 -32.15 9.36
C ARG A 38 -2.53 -30.96 8.39
N THR A 39 -3.54 -30.92 7.54
CA THR A 39 -3.79 -29.79 6.64
C THR A 39 -4.26 -28.57 7.43
N TYR A 40 -5.09 -28.75 8.46
CA TYR A 40 -5.55 -27.66 9.31
C TYR A 40 -4.41 -27.10 10.17
N MET A 41 -3.54 -27.93 10.74
CA MET A 41 -2.36 -27.48 11.49
C MET A 41 -1.38 -26.71 10.61
N SER A 42 -1.09 -27.17 9.38
CA SER A 42 -0.21 -26.43 8.48
C SER A 42 -0.83 -25.09 8.03
N PHE A 43 -2.14 -25.02 7.86
CA PHE A 43 -2.84 -23.78 7.51
C PHE A 43 -2.84 -22.77 8.68
N VAL A 44 -2.99 -23.25 9.92
CA VAL A 44 -2.93 -22.43 11.12
C VAL A 44 -1.51 -21.92 11.38
N GLU A 45 -0.48 -22.76 11.22
CA GLU A 45 0.92 -22.35 11.39
C GLU A 45 1.36 -21.33 10.33
N ILE A 46 1.01 -21.52 9.05
CA ILE A 46 1.29 -20.57 7.97
C ILE A 46 0.57 -19.25 8.25
N ASN A 47 -0.66 -19.29 8.73
CA ASN A 47 -1.43 -18.07 9.05
C ASN A 47 -0.83 -17.33 10.26
N GLN A 48 -0.34 -18.04 11.28
CA GLN A 48 0.32 -17.41 12.43
C GLN A 48 1.63 -16.72 12.05
N VAL A 49 2.46 -17.32 11.21
CA VAL A 49 3.73 -16.73 10.75
C VAL A 49 3.46 -15.46 9.94
N HIS A 50 2.46 -15.46 9.05
CA HIS A 50 2.10 -14.28 8.27
C HIS A 50 1.48 -13.16 9.13
N LEU A 51 0.66 -13.52 10.13
CA LEU A 51 0.13 -12.56 11.10
C LEU A 51 1.24 -11.96 11.96
N LEU A 52 2.18 -12.76 12.43
CA LEU A 52 3.36 -12.28 13.17
C LEU A 52 4.24 -11.37 12.30
N ALA A 53 4.46 -11.72 11.04
CA ALA A 53 5.21 -10.89 10.11
C ALA A 53 4.50 -9.55 9.85
N ALA A 54 3.18 -9.56 9.64
CA ALA A 54 2.39 -8.34 9.47
C ALA A 54 2.39 -7.48 10.75
N LEU A 55 2.23 -8.09 11.91
CA LEU A 55 2.29 -7.41 13.20
C LEU A 55 3.68 -6.80 13.43
N TRP A 56 4.74 -7.56 13.15
CA TRP A 56 6.12 -7.09 13.22
C TRP A 56 6.36 -5.90 12.29
N PHE A 57 5.86 -5.98 11.05
CA PHE A 57 5.95 -4.88 10.10
C PHE A 57 5.26 -3.61 10.64
N VAL A 58 4.02 -3.73 11.17
CA VAL A 58 3.28 -2.61 11.74
C VAL A 58 4.00 -2.02 12.96
N ILE A 59 4.58 -2.86 13.82
CA ILE A 59 5.35 -2.43 14.99
C ILE A 59 6.63 -1.69 14.56
N CYS A 60 7.38 -2.25 13.61
CA CYS A 60 8.58 -1.62 13.07
C CYS A 60 8.24 -0.29 12.38
N TRP A 61 7.21 -0.27 11.56
CA TRP A 61 6.76 0.93 10.86
C TRP A 61 6.24 2.01 11.82
N GLY A 62 5.34 1.63 12.74
CA GLY A 62 4.83 2.54 13.77
C GLY A 62 5.92 3.00 14.75
N GLY A 63 6.82 2.10 15.14
CA GLY A 63 7.97 2.41 15.98
C GLY A 63 8.95 3.37 15.30
N TYR A 64 9.26 3.12 14.01
CA TYR A 64 10.12 4.00 13.23
C TYR A 64 9.50 5.39 13.03
N THR A 65 8.24 5.48 12.65
CA THR A 65 7.56 6.77 12.48
C THR A 65 7.48 7.55 13.79
N ARG A 66 7.20 6.84 14.90
CA ARG A 66 7.20 7.48 16.23
C ARG A 66 8.58 7.90 16.68
N TYR A 67 9.60 7.08 16.45
CA TYR A 67 10.98 7.42 16.76
C TYR A 67 11.47 8.61 15.91
N ALA A 68 11.19 8.60 14.62
CA ALA A 68 11.54 9.68 13.70
C ALA A 68 10.88 11.01 14.12
N THR A 69 9.59 10.99 14.48
CA THR A 69 8.88 12.17 14.96
C THR A 69 9.37 12.65 16.33
N TRP A 70 9.74 11.73 17.21
CA TRP A 70 10.32 12.07 18.52
C TRP A 70 11.72 12.70 18.35
N LYS A 71 12.58 12.04 17.56
CA LYS A 71 13.93 12.52 17.29
C LYS A 71 13.96 13.86 16.54
N ALA A 72 12.97 14.10 15.67
CA ALA A 72 12.83 15.37 14.96
C ALA A 72 12.48 16.56 15.86
N ARG A 73 12.03 16.32 17.10
CA ARG A 73 11.76 17.38 18.08
C ARG A 73 13.03 17.90 18.77
N ASP A 74 14.01 17.01 18.99
CA ASP A 74 15.21 17.31 19.78
C ASP A 74 16.42 17.70 18.93
N THR A 75 16.40 17.40 17.63
CA THR A 75 17.47 17.75 16.70
C THR A 75 16.98 18.76 15.67
N ALA A 76 17.87 19.68 15.25
CA ALA A 76 17.61 20.56 14.11
C ALA A 76 17.44 19.72 12.81
N CYS A 77 16.32 19.04 12.72
CA CYS A 77 15.94 18.23 11.56
C CYS A 77 15.56 19.17 10.41
N LEU A 78 15.84 18.76 9.18
CA LEU A 78 15.48 19.52 7.97
C LEU A 78 14.01 20.01 7.99
N ALA A 79 13.10 19.21 8.55
CA ALA A 79 11.69 19.55 8.67
C ALA A 79 11.44 20.74 9.61
N SER A 80 12.14 20.83 10.75
CA SER A 80 12.00 21.93 11.70
C SER A 80 12.62 23.22 11.14
N VAL A 81 13.78 23.10 10.49
CA VAL A 81 14.44 24.24 9.83
C VAL A 81 13.58 24.76 8.68
N LEU A 82 13.02 23.89 7.85
CA LEU A 82 12.12 24.29 6.76
C LEU A 82 10.82 24.95 7.28
N HIS A 83 10.34 24.59 8.46
CA HIS A 83 9.18 25.28 9.05
C HIS A 83 9.50 26.76 9.33
N LEU A 84 10.66 27.07 9.91
CA LEU A 84 11.11 28.44 10.15
C LEU A 84 11.28 29.22 8.84
N TYR A 85 11.89 28.59 7.83
CA TYR A 85 12.03 29.23 6.49
C TYR A 85 10.69 29.52 5.82
N ARG A 86 9.68 28.65 6.00
CA ARG A 86 8.32 28.91 5.47
C ARG A 86 7.65 30.09 6.17
N GLU A 87 7.83 30.23 7.48
CA GLU A 87 7.33 31.41 8.21
C GLU A 87 7.99 32.70 7.73
N ASP A 88 9.30 32.69 7.58
CA ASP A 88 10.06 33.84 7.10
C ASP A 88 9.70 34.16 5.63
N TRP A 89 9.54 33.14 4.78
CA TRP A 89 9.07 33.27 3.42
C TRP A 89 7.70 33.97 3.35
N MET A 90 6.73 33.54 4.14
CA MET A 90 5.40 34.16 4.17
C MET A 90 5.44 35.58 4.70
N ARG A 91 6.29 35.89 5.66
CA ARG A 91 6.50 37.27 6.14
C ARG A 91 7.09 38.15 5.03
N ARG A 92 8.11 37.67 4.33
CA ARG A 92 8.75 38.42 3.21
C ARG A 92 7.84 38.54 2.01
N MET A 93 6.97 37.55 1.75
CA MET A 93 5.97 37.61 0.69
C MET A 93 5.01 38.79 0.87
N LEU A 94 4.60 39.11 2.11
CA LEU A 94 3.73 40.24 2.42
C LEU A 94 4.40 41.62 2.15
N LEU A 95 5.74 41.65 2.05
CA LEU A 95 6.55 42.85 1.77
C LEU A 95 6.86 42.99 0.27
N ARG A 96 6.30 42.14 -0.60
CA ARG A 96 6.52 42.17 -2.05
C ARG A 96 5.24 42.58 -2.77
N ASP A 97 5.35 43.41 -3.79
CA ASP A 97 4.25 43.76 -4.69
C ASP A 97 4.01 42.62 -5.69
N ASN A 98 5.10 41.99 -6.17
CA ASN A 98 5.01 40.91 -7.15
C ASN A 98 5.12 39.55 -6.46
N ARG A 99 4.05 38.75 -6.55
CA ARG A 99 3.91 37.43 -5.92
C ARG A 99 3.93 36.27 -6.91
N ILE A 100 4.28 36.53 -8.17
CA ILE A 100 4.32 35.50 -9.23
C ILE A 100 5.27 34.37 -8.86
N ALA A 101 6.45 34.72 -8.33
CA ALA A 101 7.42 33.71 -7.88
C ALA A 101 6.87 32.86 -6.74
N ASP A 102 6.18 33.47 -5.76
CA ASP A 102 5.61 32.76 -4.61
C ASP A 102 4.49 31.81 -5.05
N ALA A 103 3.61 32.25 -5.95
CA ALA A 103 2.58 31.41 -6.56
C ALA A 103 3.17 30.26 -7.38
N SER A 104 4.25 30.51 -8.13
CA SER A 104 4.95 29.49 -8.91
C SER A 104 5.58 28.39 -8.02
N VAL A 105 6.15 28.75 -6.88
CA VAL A 105 6.69 27.79 -5.92
C VAL A 105 5.58 26.88 -5.38
N ILE A 106 4.42 27.45 -4.98
CA ILE A 106 3.28 26.65 -4.51
C ILE A 106 2.75 25.74 -5.63
N GLY A 107 2.63 26.23 -6.85
CA GLY A 107 2.22 25.43 -7.99
C GLY A 107 3.20 24.29 -8.33
N ASN A 108 4.51 24.46 -8.08
CA ASN A 108 5.49 23.38 -8.20
C ASN A 108 5.29 22.30 -7.12
N LEU A 109 5.02 22.70 -5.88
CA LEU A 109 4.75 21.76 -4.79
C LEU A 109 3.46 20.97 -5.03
N GLU A 110 2.43 21.63 -5.55
CA GLU A 110 1.18 21.00 -5.95
C GLU A 110 1.37 19.99 -7.09
N ARG A 111 2.15 20.34 -8.13
CA ARG A 111 2.48 19.43 -9.24
C ARG A 111 3.22 18.19 -8.78
N ASN A 112 4.16 18.34 -7.84
CA ASN A 112 4.83 17.19 -7.27
C ASN A 112 3.85 16.26 -6.55
N ALA A 113 2.93 16.80 -5.74
CA ALA A 113 1.90 15.99 -5.09
C ALA A 113 0.97 15.31 -6.10
N SER A 114 0.59 16.01 -7.17
CA SER A 114 -0.22 15.49 -8.28
C SER A 114 0.48 14.34 -9.01
N PHE A 115 1.78 14.46 -9.27
CA PHE A 115 2.57 13.39 -9.88
C PHE A 115 2.52 12.11 -9.04
N PHE A 116 2.73 12.21 -7.72
CA PHE A 116 2.67 11.05 -6.83
C PHE A 116 1.25 10.48 -6.73
N ALA A 117 0.21 11.32 -6.68
CA ALA A 117 -1.19 10.87 -6.70
C ALA A 117 -1.50 10.09 -7.99
N SER A 118 -1.08 10.58 -9.14
CA SER A 118 -1.28 9.90 -10.42
C SER A 118 -0.50 8.59 -10.50
N SER A 119 0.74 8.58 -10.01
CA SER A 119 1.57 7.38 -9.96
C SER A 119 0.94 6.29 -9.08
N THR A 120 0.37 6.66 -7.93
CA THR A 120 -0.34 5.70 -7.06
C THR A 120 -1.54 5.08 -7.74
N LEU A 121 -2.30 5.83 -8.56
CA LEU A 121 -3.42 5.29 -9.33
C LEU A 121 -2.97 4.30 -10.41
N ILE A 122 -1.87 4.59 -11.11
CA ILE A 122 -1.32 3.69 -12.13
C ILE A 122 -0.88 2.37 -11.49
N ILE A 123 -0.17 2.43 -10.36
CA ILE A 123 0.25 1.23 -9.63
C ILE A 123 -0.95 0.46 -9.12
N LEU A 124 -1.95 1.15 -8.55
CA LEU A 124 -3.19 0.55 -8.07
C LEU A 124 -3.93 -0.18 -9.20
N ALA A 125 -4.04 0.44 -10.39
CA ALA A 125 -4.64 -0.20 -11.56
C ALA A 125 -3.89 -1.48 -11.95
N GLY A 126 -2.54 -1.46 -11.91
CA GLY A 126 -1.71 -2.65 -12.12
C GLY A 126 -1.97 -3.76 -11.11
N ILE A 127 -2.04 -3.42 -9.81
CA ILE A 127 -2.34 -4.38 -8.74
C ILE A 127 -3.73 -5.00 -8.94
N LEU A 128 -4.75 -4.19 -9.25
CA LEU A 128 -6.11 -4.67 -9.50
C LEU A 128 -6.20 -5.55 -10.74
N THR A 129 -5.41 -5.25 -11.78
CA THR A 129 -5.32 -6.10 -12.98
C THR A 129 -4.74 -7.47 -12.65
N VAL A 130 -3.65 -7.51 -11.86
CA VAL A 130 -3.06 -8.78 -11.40
C VAL A 130 -4.03 -9.55 -10.52
N LEU A 131 -4.74 -8.87 -9.62
CA LEU A 131 -5.76 -9.48 -8.75
C LEU A 131 -6.92 -10.06 -9.55
N GLY A 132 -7.39 -9.37 -10.60
CA GLY A 132 -8.47 -9.84 -11.47
C GLY A 132 -8.07 -10.98 -12.42
N ALA A 133 -6.76 -11.14 -12.69
CA ALA A 133 -6.20 -12.19 -13.56
C ALA A 133 -5.46 -13.26 -12.74
N SER A 134 -5.83 -13.48 -11.48
CA SER A 134 -5.05 -14.26 -10.49
C SER A 134 -4.65 -15.66 -10.98
N GLU A 135 -5.52 -16.39 -11.68
CA GLU A 135 -5.21 -17.72 -12.20
C GLU A 135 -4.10 -17.71 -13.28
N ARG A 136 -4.13 -16.71 -14.18
CA ARG A 136 -3.11 -16.56 -15.23
C ARG A 136 -1.82 -15.93 -14.71
N ALA A 137 -1.93 -14.98 -13.79
CA ALA A 137 -0.77 -14.33 -13.18
C ALA A 137 0.04 -15.31 -12.32
N VAL A 138 -0.62 -16.19 -11.55
CA VAL A 138 0.05 -17.23 -10.76
C VAL A 138 0.79 -18.22 -11.65
N SER A 139 0.22 -18.61 -12.81
CA SER A 139 0.89 -19.52 -13.75
C SER A 139 2.15 -18.89 -14.36
N LEU A 140 2.12 -17.60 -14.68
CA LEU A 140 3.30 -16.88 -15.23
C LEU A 140 4.39 -16.64 -14.17
N LEU A 141 4.00 -16.44 -12.91
CA LEU A 141 4.93 -16.27 -11.80
C LEU A 141 5.52 -17.58 -11.30
N ALA A 142 4.84 -18.72 -11.53
CA ALA A 142 5.34 -20.05 -11.17
C ALA A 142 6.61 -20.45 -11.96
N ASP A 143 6.86 -19.84 -13.12
CA ASP A 143 8.06 -20.06 -13.93
C ASP A 143 9.28 -19.29 -13.39
N ILE A 144 9.14 -18.45 -12.36
CA ILE A 144 10.24 -17.71 -11.74
C ILE A 144 10.80 -18.54 -10.57
N PRO A 145 12.09 -18.97 -10.62
CA PRO A 145 12.65 -19.95 -9.69
C PRO A 145 12.82 -19.45 -8.24
N MET A 146 12.49 -18.20 -7.92
CA MET A 146 12.54 -17.65 -6.57
C MET A 146 11.16 -17.42 -5.92
N VAL A 147 10.08 -17.69 -6.63
CA VAL A 147 8.72 -17.51 -6.08
C VAL A 147 8.31 -18.80 -5.37
N GLN A 148 8.32 -18.79 -4.04
CA GLN A 148 7.71 -19.86 -3.25
C GLN A 148 6.23 -19.99 -3.64
N GLN A 149 5.78 -21.21 -3.87
CA GLN A 149 4.37 -21.53 -4.14
C GLN A 149 3.53 -21.19 -2.90
N ALA A 150 3.21 -19.90 -2.73
CA ALA A 150 2.19 -19.49 -1.77
C ALA A 150 0.84 -20.01 -2.27
N SER A 151 -0.02 -20.44 -1.37
CA SER A 151 -1.39 -20.80 -1.73
C SER A 151 -2.06 -19.58 -2.41
N GLN A 152 -2.81 -19.80 -3.48
CA GLN A 152 -3.43 -18.76 -4.30
C GLN A 152 -4.15 -17.70 -3.45
N GLY A 153 -4.96 -18.13 -2.46
CA GLY A 153 -5.66 -17.21 -1.56
C GLY A 153 -4.74 -16.33 -0.71
N MET A 154 -3.56 -16.81 -0.33
CA MET A 154 -2.59 -16.01 0.44
C MET A 154 -1.96 -14.91 -0.41
N SER A 155 -1.71 -15.18 -1.68
CA SER A 155 -1.20 -14.19 -2.64
C SER A 155 -2.24 -13.10 -2.92
N GLU A 156 -3.51 -13.46 -3.06
CA GLU A 156 -4.63 -12.53 -3.24
C GLU A 156 -4.79 -11.59 -2.04
N ILE A 157 -4.70 -12.11 -0.80
CA ILE A 157 -4.76 -11.29 0.43
C ILE A 157 -3.60 -10.30 0.48
N LYS A 158 -2.38 -10.70 0.13
CA LYS A 158 -1.21 -9.80 0.09
C LYS A 158 -1.40 -8.68 -0.93
N LEU A 159 -1.88 -9.01 -2.13
CA LEU A 159 -2.16 -8.02 -3.18
C LEU A 159 -3.29 -7.07 -2.75
N LEU A 160 -4.33 -7.58 -2.07
CA LEU A 160 -5.40 -6.75 -1.54
C LEU A 160 -4.89 -5.79 -0.46
N CYS A 161 -4.05 -6.25 0.47
CA CYS A 161 -3.42 -5.40 1.47
C CYS A 161 -2.55 -4.31 0.81
N LEU A 162 -1.78 -4.68 -0.22
CA LEU A 162 -0.97 -3.73 -0.98
C LEU A 162 -1.86 -2.70 -1.70
N ALA A 163 -2.96 -3.14 -2.32
CA ALA A 163 -3.94 -2.24 -2.94
C ALA A 163 -4.50 -1.22 -1.94
N LEU A 164 -4.86 -1.65 -0.72
CA LEU A 164 -5.34 -0.76 0.34
C LEU A 164 -4.30 0.29 0.75
N VAL A 165 -3.02 -0.08 0.82
CA VAL A 165 -1.92 0.86 1.08
C VAL A 165 -1.87 1.92 -0.02
N PHE A 166 -1.94 1.54 -1.30
CA PHE A 166 -1.93 2.49 -2.42
C PHE A 166 -3.18 3.36 -2.50
N VAL A 167 -4.36 2.83 -2.16
CA VAL A 167 -5.59 3.62 -2.02
C VAL A 167 -5.41 4.69 -0.95
N TYR A 168 -4.88 4.32 0.21
CA TYR A 168 -4.65 5.27 1.29
C TYR A 168 -3.58 6.32 0.91
N ALA A 169 -2.51 5.91 0.22
CA ALA A 169 -1.50 6.82 -0.31
C ALA A 169 -2.10 7.83 -1.30
N PHE A 170 -2.97 7.37 -2.21
CA PHE A 170 -3.68 8.24 -3.16
C PHE A 170 -4.50 9.32 -2.43
N PHE A 171 -5.29 8.96 -1.43
CA PHE A 171 -6.06 9.94 -0.65
C PHE A 171 -5.15 10.89 0.13
N THR A 172 -4.01 10.41 0.61
CA THR A 172 -3.02 11.23 1.32
C THR A 172 -2.43 12.30 0.40
N PHE A 173 -2.03 11.95 -0.83
CA PHE A 173 -1.53 12.93 -1.81
C PHE A 173 -2.62 13.86 -2.33
N SER A 174 -3.82 13.35 -2.55
CA SER A 174 -4.98 14.17 -2.96
C SER A 174 -5.32 15.21 -1.89
N TRP A 175 -5.26 14.83 -0.61
CA TRP A 175 -5.43 15.77 0.50
C TRP A 175 -4.31 16.81 0.57
N CYS A 176 -3.06 16.40 0.30
CA CYS A 176 -1.90 17.28 0.21
C CYS A 176 -2.09 18.34 -0.90
N MET A 177 -2.52 17.93 -2.10
CA MET A 177 -2.84 18.85 -3.20
C MET A 177 -3.90 19.86 -2.79
N ARG A 178 -4.97 19.41 -2.13
CA ARG A 178 -6.02 20.32 -1.63
C ARG A 178 -5.48 21.38 -0.67
N GLN A 179 -4.53 21.01 0.18
CA GLN A 179 -3.90 21.95 1.10
C GLN A 179 -3.01 22.97 0.36
N TYR A 180 -2.27 22.56 -0.70
CA TYR A 180 -1.54 23.49 -1.55
C TYR A 180 -2.45 24.44 -2.32
N ASN A 181 -3.62 23.99 -2.79
CA ASN A 181 -4.64 24.84 -3.39
C ASN A 181 -5.13 25.89 -2.38
N PHE A 182 -5.38 25.53 -1.14
CA PHE A 182 -5.72 26.51 -0.10
C PHE A 182 -4.58 27.49 0.15
N ALA A 183 -3.32 27.03 0.15
CA ALA A 183 -2.16 27.92 0.26
C ALA A 183 -2.06 28.89 -0.91
N ALA A 184 -2.36 28.46 -2.13
CA ALA A 184 -2.40 29.33 -3.31
C ALA A 184 -3.46 30.43 -3.19
N VAL A 185 -4.67 30.08 -2.71
CA VAL A 185 -5.74 31.06 -2.43
C VAL A 185 -5.30 32.06 -1.35
N LEU A 186 -4.64 31.57 -0.27
CA LEU A 186 -4.11 32.45 0.77
C LEU A 186 -3.06 33.43 0.23
N VAL A 187 -2.14 32.98 -0.62
CA VAL A 187 -1.14 33.88 -1.26
C VAL A 187 -1.82 34.91 -2.15
N GLY A 188 -2.84 34.50 -2.90
CA GLY A 188 -3.63 35.42 -3.76
C GLY A 188 -4.43 36.44 -2.96
N SER A 189 -4.97 36.07 -1.79
CA SER A 189 -5.77 36.93 -0.91
C SER A 189 -4.96 37.71 0.12
N ALA A 190 -3.63 37.62 0.08
CA ALA A 190 -2.77 38.26 1.07
C ALA A 190 -2.82 39.80 0.95
N PRO A 191 -2.90 40.55 2.08
CA PRO A 191 -3.01 42.00 2.07
C PRO A 191 -1.83 42.67 1.37
N MET A 192 -2.08 43.73 0.62
CA MET A 192 -1.05 44.51 -0.09
C MET A 192 -0.35 45.48 0.85
N ILE A 193 0.84 45.97 0.42
CA ILE A 193 1.68 46.88 1.22
C ILE A 193 0.96 48.19 1.53
N GLY A 194 0.11 48.68 0.64
CA GLY A 194 -0.61 49.95 0.76
C GLY A 194 -1.94 49.93 1.51
N GLU A 195 -2.41 48.75 1.96
CA GLU A 195 -3.69 48.66 2.65
C GLU A 195 -3.57 49.18 4.11
N ARG A 196 -4.08 50.42 4.29
CA ARG A 196 -4.04 51.12 5.60
C ARG A 196 -4.95 50.54 6.66
N HIS A 197 -5.92 49.68 6.27
CA HIS A 197 -6.89 49.08 7.18
C HIS A 197 -6.39 47.81 7.88
N VAL A 198 -5.25 47.25 7.46
CA VAL A 198 -4.68 46.02 8.01
C VAL A 198 -3.53 46.35 8.97
N SER A 199 -3.70 45.99 10.23
CA SER A 199 -2.66 46.21 11.26
C SER A 199 -1.46 45.29 11.06
N GLU A 200 -0.29 45.72 11.53
CA GLU A 200 0.92 44.88 11.53
C GLU A 200 0.71 43.53 12.24
N GLN A 201 -0.12 43.54 13.26
CA GLN A 201 -0.44 42.31 14.01
C GLN A 201 -1.28 41.33 13.20
N GLU A 202 -2.22 41.82 12.39
CA GLU A 202 -3.02 41.02 11.46
C GLU A 202 -2.13 40.47 10.33
N ARG A 203 -1.20 41.24 9.78
CA ARG A 203 -0.22 40.80 8.78
C ARG A 203 0.64 39.64 9.32
N LYS A 204 1.16 39.76 10.53
CA LYS A 204 1.94 38.69 11.20
C LYS A 204 1.10 37.44 11.41
N ALA A 205 -0.14 37.60 11.89
CA ALA A 205 -1.07 36.47 12.10
C ALA A 205 -1.44 35.78 10.78
N PHE A 206 -1.59 36.55 9.68
CA PHE A 206 -1.82 36.01 8.35
C PHE A 206 -0.64 35.19 7.85
N ALA A 207 0.59 35.73 7.94
CA ALA A 207 1.81 35.03 7.55
C ALA A 207 1.98 33.69 8.28
N LEU A 208 1.73 33.68 9.59
CA LEU A 208 1.80 32.45 10.40
C LEU A 208 0.72 31.42 9.99
N ARG A 209 -0.50 31.87 9.68
CA ARG A 209 -1.56 30.97 9.21
C ARG A 209 -1.21 30.36 7.86
N ALA A 210 -0.75 31.16 6.90
CA ALA A 210 -0.33 30.69 5.57
C ALA A 210 0.86 29.72 5.66
N ALA A 211 1.89 30.04 6.44
CA ALA A 211 3.02 29.15 6.69
C ALA A 211 2.59 27.81 7.32
N ARG A 212 1.61 27.84 8.23
CA ARG A 212 1.07 26.62 8.86
C ARG A 212 0.38 25.72 7.83
N VAL A 213 -0.44 26.27 6.93
CA VAL A 213 -1.12 25.50 5.88
C VAL A 213 -0.09 24.82 4.96
N ILE A 214 0.94 25.55 4.52
CA ILE A 214 2.02 25.00 3.68
C ILE A 214 2.78 23.89 4.46
N SER A 215 3.02 24.10 5.75
CA SER A 215 3.71 23.09 6.58
C SER A 215 2.88 21.84 6.78
N MET A 216 1.56 21.96 6.95
CA MET A 216 0.66 20.81 7.00
C MET A 216 0.68 20.02 5.68
N ALA A 217 0.62 20.70 4.53
CA ALA A 217 0.71 20.08 3.22
C ALA A 217 2.02 19.32 3.04
N ALA A 218 3.14 19.92 3.40
CA ALA A 218 4.47 19.30 3.30
C ALA A 218 4.60 18.07 4.21
N ASN A 219 4.09 18.13 5.44
CA ASN A 219 4.09 16.99 6.36
C ASN A 219 3.24 15.83 5.82
N GLN A 220 2.08 16.15 5.22
CA GLN A 220 1.22 15.16 4.61
C GLN A 220 1.90 14.52 3.38
N PHE A 221 2.60 15.31 2.57
CA PHE A 221 3.39 14.81 1.45
C PHE A 221 4.47 13.82 1.92
N ASN A 222 5.27 14.21 2.93
CA ASN A 222 6.30 13.34 3.49
C ASN A 222 5.71 12.04 4.04
N PHE A 223 4.56 12.11 4.71
CA PHE A 223 3.86 10.93 5.21
C PHE A 223 3.44 9.99 4.06
N GLY A 224 2.89 10.53 2.97
CA GLY A 224 2.55 9.77 1.78
C GLY A 224 3.76 9.09 1.14
N CYS A 225 4.90 9.78 1.06
CA CYS A 225 6.16 9.20 0.56
C CYS A 225 6.64 8.04 1.43
N VAL A 226 6.65 8.19 2.76
CA VAL A 226 7.03 7.13 3.70
C VAL A 226 6.12 5.90 3.54
N LEU A 227 4.83 6.12 3.35
CA LEU A 227 3.86 5.04 3.16
C LEU A 227 4.16 4.18 1.93
N ILE A 228 4.48 4.83 0.79
CA ILE A 228 4.82 4.12 -0.46
C ILE A 228 6.16 3.38 -0.36
N THR A 229 7.15 3.96 0.33
CA THR A 229 8.49 3.35 0.46
C THR A 229 8.53 2.22 1.47
N SER A 230 7.54 2.11 2.34
CA SER A 230 7.43 1.05 3.36
C SER A 230 6.49 -0.10 2.96
N GLY A 231 5.68 0.03 1.90
CA GLY A 231 4.80 -1.02 1.35
C GLY A 231 5.47 -1.80 0.25
#